data_c5bd1e2d300409752f1574dd98506b1c
#
_entry.id   c5bd1e2d300409752f1574dd98506b1c
#
_cell.length_a   1.000
_cell.length_b   1.000
_cell.length_c   1.000
_cell.angle_alpha   90.00
_cell.angle_beta   90.00
_cell.angle_gamma   90.00
#
_symmetry.space_group_name_H-M   'P 1'
#
loop_
_entity.id
_entity.type
_entity.pdbx_description
1 polymer ?
#
loop_
_entity_poly.entity_id
_entity_poly.type
_entity_poly.pdbx_seq_one_letter_code
_entity_poly.pdbx_strand_id
1 'polypeptide(L)'
;MSRKFSAYLSLVICIISVVMLIALLFSFPSFFKWIVDMNSSVKSGQDGTVRLVSIAFYIASPFVAAALYMMISLLLNALHDRVFIDQNVKYIRFISYCSYAVALISAVFTYYYKSMAFVAFIMAVVGTMLRVAKNVMQSAVEIRRENDLTI
;
A
#
# COMPACT_ATOMS: atom_id res chain seq x y z
N MET A 1 9.64 24.60 -1.69
CA MET A 1 9.45 23.50 -2.68
C MET A 1 8.09 23.67 -3.32
N SER A 2 7.97 23.77 -4.64
CA SER A 2 6.65 24.00 -5.26
C SER A 2 5.76 22.77 -5.10
N ARG A 3 4.45 22.96 -4.84
CA ARG A 3 3.47 21.89 -4.67
C ARG A 3 3.53 20.86 -5.82
N LYS A 4 3.76 21.34 -7.06
CA LYS A 4 3.90 20.51 -8.25
C LYS A 4 5.14 19.60 -8.20
N PHE A 5 6.28 20.12 -7.72
CA PHE A 5 7.51 19.32 -7.60
C PHE A 5 7.33 18.13 -6.64
N SER A 6 6.69 18.34 -5.48
CA SER A 6 6.39 17.26 -4.54
C SER A 6 5.46 16.19 -5.14
N ALA A 7 4.44 16.60 -5.90
CA ALA A 7 3.52 15.69 -6.56
C ALA A 7 4.21 14.87 -7.68
N TYR A 8 5.08 15.48 -8.48
CA TYR A 8 5.88 14.77 -9.49
C TYR A 8 6.84 13.76 -8.84
N LEU A 9 7.52 14.15 -7.75
CA LEU A 9 8.40 13.25 -7.02
C LEU A 9 7.64 12.02 -6.50
N SER A 10 6.48 12.24 -5.89
CA SER A 10 5.62 11.15 -5.41
C SER A 10 5.14 10.24 -6.54
N LEU A 11 4.82 10.80 -7.70
CA LEU A 11 4.41 10.03 -8.87
C LEU A 11 5.54 9.16 -9.40
N VAL A 12 6.77 9.69 -9.46
CA VAL A 12 7.96 8.90 -9.86
C VAL A 12 8.19 7.75 -8.88
N ILE A 13 8.08 7.99 -7.57
CA ILE A 13 8.20 6.94 -6.56
C ILE A 13 7.13 5.86 -6.75
N CYS A 14 5.88 6.25 -7.04
CA CYS A 14 4.81 5.28 -7.32
C CYS A 14 5.09 4.44 -8.56
N ILE A 15 5.59 5.03 -9.64
CA ILE A 15 5.95 4.30 -10.86
C ILE A 15 7.09 3.31 -10.57
N ILE A 16 8.13 3.72 -9.85
CA ILE A 16 9.22 2.84 -9.42
C ILE A 16 8.67 1.69 -8.56
N SER A 17 7.72 1.97 -7.66
CA SER A 17 7.08 0.94 -6.83
C SER A 17 6.29 -0.08 -7.65
N VAL A 18 5.63 0.35 -8.73
CA VAL A 18 4.94 -0.57 -9.66
C VAL A 18 5.94 -1.47 -10.37
N VAL A 19 7.03 -0.91 -10.90
CA VAL A 19 8.09 -1.68 -11.56
C VAL A 19 8.72 -2.68 -10.58
N MET A 20 8.97 -2.24 -9.34
CA MET A 20 9.51 -3.10 -8.29
C MET A 20 8.54 -4.22 -7.92
N LEU A 21 7.24 -3.94 -7.83
CA LEU A 21 6.21 -4.97 -7.58
C LEU A 21 6.21 -6.03 -8.69
N ILE A 22 6.27 -5.61 -9.96
CA ILE A 22 6.33 -6.53 -11.10
C ILE A 22 7.59 -7.39 -11.02
N ALA A 23 8.75 -6.80 -10.78
CA ALA A 23 10.01 -7.53 -10.62
C ALA A 23 9.93 -8.56 -9.47
N LEU A 24 9.35 -8.17 -8.33
CA LEU A 24 9.15 -9.06 -7.20
C LEU A 24 8.17 -10.21 -7.49
N LEU A 25 7.13 -9.99 -8.28
CA LEU A 25 6.20 -11.06 -8.67
C LEU A 25 6.91 -12.23 -9.35
N PHE A 26 7.94 -11.95 -10.16
CA PHE A 26 8.74 -12.99 -10.82
C PHE A 26 9.86 -13.57 -9.95
N SER A 27 10.46 -12.77 -9.08
CA SER A 27 11.69 -13.13 -8.36
C SER A 27 11.45 -13.46 -6.88
N PHE A 28 10.25 -13.27 -6.34
CA PHE A 28 10.00 -13.33 -4.89
C PHE A 28 10.41 -14.65 -4.22
N PRO A 29 10.10 -15.85 -4.76
CA PRO A 29 10.48 -17.10 -4.12
C PRO A 29 12.02 -17.26 -4.03
N SER A 30 12.72 -16.91 -5.10
CA SER A 30 14.20 -16.98 -5.15
C SER A 30 14.85 -15.95 -4.22
N PHE A 31 14.32 -14.73 -4.20
CA PHE A 31 14.78 -13.66 -3.33
C PHE A 31 14.55 -14.00 -1.84
N PHE A 32 13.37 -14.51 -1.51
CA PHE A 32 13.05 -14.88 -0.14
C PHE A 32 13.86 -16.11 0.31
N LYS A 33 14.08 -17.09 -0.55
CA LYS A 33 14.97 -18.21 -0.28
C LYS A 33 16.38 -17.73 0.05
N TRP A 34 16.95 -16.83 -0.73
CA TRP A 34 18.25 -16.23 -0.48
C TRP A 34 18.34 -15.54 0.90
N ILE A 35 17.29 -14.78 1.32
CA ILE A 35 17.23 -14.16 2.66
C ILE A 35 17.23 -15.22 3.77
N VAL A 36 16.47 -16.29 3.58
CA VAL A 36 16.36 -17.37 4.58
C VAL A 36 17.70 -18.13 4.67
N ASP A 37 18.36 -18.38 3.55
CA ASP A 37 19.65 -19.06 3.51
C ASP A 37 20.77 -18.25 4.20
N MET A 38 20.73 -16.92 4.10
CA MET A 38 21.66 -16.03 4.83
C MET A 38 21.46 -16.09 6.35
N ASN A 39 20.28 -16.43 6.82
CA ASN A 39 19.95 -16.50 8.24
C ASN A 39 20.05 -17.95 8.75
N SER A 40 21.27 -18.48 8.73
CA SER A 40 21.64 -19.90 8.89
C SER A 40 21.17 -20.61 10.19
N SER A 41 20.33 -19.96 11.00
CA SER A 41 19.78 -20.53 12.24
C SER A 41 18.60 -21.49 12.04
N VAL A 42 18.06 -21.64 10.82
CA VAL A 42 16.82 -22.40 10.54
C VAL A 42 17.05 -23.42 9.43
N LYS A 43 17.84 -24.46 9.72
CA LYS A 43 18.13 -25.51 8.72
C LYS A 43 17.05 -26.58 8.53
N SER A 44 16.01 -26.63 9.35
CA SER A 44 14.94 -27.64 9.25
C SER A 44 13.60 -26.97 8.95
N GLY A 45 13.01 -27.22 7.78
CA GLY A 45 11.72 -26.68 7.36
C GLY A 45 11.76 -25.45 6.44
N GLN A 46 12.92 -25.09 5.91
CA GLN A 46 13.14 -23.89 5.08
C GLN A 46 12.23 -23.81 3.85
N ASP A 47 12.11 -24.89 3.08
CA ASP A 47 11.34 -24.90 1.83
C ASP A 47 9.83 -24.73 2.09
N GLY A 48 9.32 -25.28 3.19
CA GLY A 48 7.92 -25.08 3.61
C GLY A 48 7.62 -23.62 3.96
N THR A 49 8.51 -22.97 4.72
CA THR A 49 8.37 -21.56 5.12
C THR A 49 8.45 -20.64 3.89
N VAL A 50 9.42 -20.86 3.00
CA VAL A 50 9.56 -20.09 1.75
C VAL A 50 8.28 -20.19 0.91
N ARG A 51 7.73 -21.40 0.77
CA ARG A 51 6.50 -21.63 0.00
C ARG A 51 5.30 -20.89 0.62
N LEU A 52 5.11 -20.98 1.93
CA LEU A 52 3.98 -20.34 2.62
C LEU A 52 4.05 -18.81 2.55
N VAL A 53 5.23 -18.24 2.77
CA VAL A 53 5.42 -16.78 2.67
C VAL A 53 5.26 -16.29 1.24
N SER A 54 5.70 -17.07 0.24
CA SER A 54 5.45 -16.75 -1.16
C SER A 54 3.97 -16.77 -1.50
N ILE A 55 3.20 -17.73 -0.98
CA ILE A 55 1.73 -17.76 -1.14
C ILE A 55 1.10 -16.50 -0.53
N ALA A 56 1.51 -16.12 0.69
CA ALA A 56 1.02 -14.89 1.32
C ALA A 56 1.30 -13.64 0.46
N PHE A 57 2.50 -13.55 -0.10
CA PHE A 57 2.88 -12.46 -1.00
C PHE A 57 2.01 -12.42 -2.26
N TYR A 58 1.80 -13.57 -2.92
CA TYR A 58 0.95 -13.63 -4.13
C TYR A 58 -0.52 -13.30 -3.83
N ILE A 59 -1.05 -13.70 -2.67
CA ILE A 59 -2.41 -13.34 -2.26
C ILE A 59 -2.51 -11.84 -1.94
N ALA A 60 -1.48 -11.22 -1.37
CA ALA A 60 -1.44 -9.82 -1.02
C ALA A 60 -1.18 -8.90 -2.24
N SER A 61 -0.47 -9.38 -3.26
CA SER A 61 -0.01 -8.58 -4.40
C SER A 61 -1.13 -7.86 -5.17
N PRO A 62 -2.33 -8.44 -5.43
CA PRO A 62 -3.39 -7.71 -6.12
C PRO A 62 -3.93 -6.53 -5.30
N PHE A 63 -3.94 -6.63 -3.97
CA PHE A 63 -4.35 -5.51 -3.11
C PHE A 63 -3.31 -4.37 -3.15
N VAL A 64 -2.03 -4.72 -3.19
CA VAL A 64 -0.94 -3.74 -3.34
C VAL A 64 -1.00 -3.08 -4.71
N ALA A 65 -1.21 -3.84 -5.78
CA ALA A 65 -1.36 -3.31 -7.14
C ALA A 65 -2.56 -2.36 -7.25
N ALA A 66 -3.71 -2.72 -6.68
CA ALA A 66 -4.89 -1.87 -6.64
C ALA A 66 -4.64 -0.57 -5.85
N ALA A 67 -3.96 -0.65 -4.70
CA ALA A 67 -3.60 0.52 -3.92
C ALA A 67 -2.65 1.47 -4.68
N LEU A 68 -1.64 0.94 -5.38
CA LEU A 68 -0.74 1.73 -6.22
C LEU A 68 -1.47 2.41 -7.38
N TYR A 69 -2.38 1.70 -8.06
CA TYR A 69 -3.22 2.28 -9.11
C TYR A 69 -4.05 3.46 -8.60
N MET A 70 -4.73 3.31 -7.46
CA MET A 70 -5.52 4.37 -6.84
C MET A 70 -4.65 5.55 -6.39
N MET A 71 -3.44 5.28 -5.91
CA MET A 71 -2.48 6.30 -5.50
C MET A 71 -2.00 7.13 -6.69
N ILE A 72 -1.68 6.48 -7.82
CA ILE A 72 -1.32 7.17 -9.06
C ILE A 72 -2.47 8.04 -9.54
N SER A 73 -3.71 7.55 -9.55
CA SER A 73 -4.90 8.29 -9.94
C SER A 73 -5.11 9.53 -9.07
N LEU A 74 -4.90 9.40 -7.76
CA LEU A 74 -4.98 10.51 -6.80
C LEU A 74 -3.91 11.56 -7.07
N LEU A 75 -2.67 11.15 -7.36
CA LEU A 75 -1.58 12.07 -7.67
C LEU A 75 -1.80 12.79 -9.00
N LEU A 76 -2.34 12.11 -10.01
CA LEU A 76 -2.72 12.74 -11.29
C LEU A 76 -3.82 13.78 -11.09
N ASN A 77 -4.83 13.50 -10.29
CA ASN A 77 -5.86 14.49 -9.94
C ASN A 77 -5.25 15.69 -9.21
N ALA A 78 -4.28 15.46 -8.31
CA ALA A 78 -3.59 16.54 -7.60
C ALA A 78 -2.75 17.43 -8.54
N LEU A 79 -2.13 16.85 -9.57
CA LEU A 79 -1.37 17.59 -10.59
C LEU A 79 -2.26 18.46 -11.47
N HIS A 80 -3.54 18.06 -11.67
CA HIS A 80 -4.53 18.84 -12.42
C HIS A 80 -5.32 19.82 -11.53
N ASP A 81 -4.79 20.16 -10.34
CA ASP A 81 -5.41 21.04 -9.35
C ASP A 81 -6.81 20.58 -8.86
N ARG A 82 -7.15 19.30 -9.06
CA ARG A 82 -8.39 18.66 -8.62
C ARG A 82 -8.18 17.87 -7.32
N VAL A 83 -7.68 18.54 -6.28
CA VAL A 83 -7.35 17.87 -5.00
C VAL A 83 -8.64 17.56 -4.21
N PHE A 84 -9.53 18.54 -4.06
CA PHE A 84 -10.74 18.46 -3.24
C PHE A 84 -11.94 18.02 -4.07
N ILE A 85 -11.98 16.75 -4.46
CA ILE A 85 -13.11 16.12 -5.15
C ILE A 85 -13.49 14.83 -4.43
N ASP A 86 -14.78 14.47 -4.47
CA ASP A 86 -15.31 13.25 -3.85
C ASP A 86 -14.60 11.97 -4.33
N GLN A 87 -14.10 11.97 -5.56
CA GLN A 87 -13.38 10.83 -6.12
C GLN A 87 -12.06 10.55 -5.39
N ASN A 88 -11.32 11.58 -4.99
CA ASN A 88 -10.09 11.42 -4.22
C ASN A 88 -10.37 10.85 -2.83
N VAL A 89 -11.47 11.24 -2.19
CA VAL A 89 -11.92 10.66 -0.92
C VAL A 89 -12.20 9.16 -1.07
N LYS A 90 -12.84 8.76 -2.18
CA LYS A 90 -13.08 7.34 -2.49
C LYS A 90 -11.78 6.57 -2.70
N TYR A 91 -10.80 7.14 -3.39
CA TYR A 91 -9.48 6.51 -3.60
C TYR A 91 -8.75 6.27 -2.27
N ILE A 92 -8.67 7.26 -1.39
CA ILE A 92 -8.02 7.10 -0.08
C ILE A 92 -8.75 6.04 0.77
N ARG A 93 -10.08 6.02 0.72
CA ARG A 93 -10.88 4.98 1.40
C ARG A 93 -10.51 3.58 0.90
N PHE A 94 -10.40 3.40 -0.41
CA PHE A 94 -10.09 2.11 -1.02
C PHE A 94 -8.67 1.66 -0.69
N ILE A 95 -7.69 2.57 -0.75
CA ILE A 95 -6.29 2.28 -0.35
C ILE A 95 -6.24 1.82 1.12
N SER A 96 -7.02 2.47 2.02
CA SER A 96 -7.12 2.04 3.42
C SER A 96 -7.65 0.60 3.55
N TYR A 97 -8.66 0.22 2.78
CA TYR A 97 -9.16 -1.17 2.78
C TYR A 97 -8.13 -2.17 2.25
N CYS A 98 -7.40 -1.82 1.19
CA CYS A 98 -6.30 -2.65 0.70
C CYS A 98 -5.22 -2.84 1.77
N SER A 99 -4.86 -1.78 2.51
CA SER A 99 -3.90 -1.86 3.61
C SER A 99 -4.37 -2.81 4.72
N TYR A 100 -5.64 -2.75 5.11
CA TYR A 100 -6.20 -3.69 6.09
C TYR A 100 -6.25 -5.13 5.58
N ALA A 101 -6.56 -5.33 4.29
CA ALA A 101 -6.54 -6.67 3.69
C ALA A 101 -5.13 -7.29 3.76
N VAL A 102 -4.09 -6.51 3.40
CA VAL A 102 -2.69 -6.95 3.52
C VAL A 102 -2.31 -7.21 4.99
N ALA A 103 -2.77 -6.36 5.92
CA ALA A 103 -2.54 -6.56 7.35
C ALA A 103 -3.14 -7.88 7.84
N LEU A 104 -4.37 -8.20 7.45
CA LEU A 104 -5.04 -9.45 7.82
C LEU A 104 -4.34 -10.67 7.22
N ILE A 105 -3.97 -10.62 5.93
CA ILE A 105 -3.20 -11.69 5.30
C ILE A 105 -1.90 -11.93 6.07
N SER A 106 -1.13 -10.86 6.32
CA SER A 106 0.13 -10.96 7.05
C SER A 106 -0.04 -11.48 8.48
N ALA A 107 -1.12 -11.09 9.17
CA ALA A 107 -1.44 -11.57 10.52
C ALA A 107 -1.69 -13.09 10.56
N VAL A 108 -2.43 -13.64 9.58
CA VAL A 108 -2.66 -15.08 9.46
C VAL A 108 -1.34 -15.84 9.27
N PHE A 109 -0.45 -15.31 8.43
CA PHE A 109 0.83 -15.95 8.13
C PHE A 109 1.90 -15.73 9.22
N THR A 110 1.65 -14.90 10.23
CA THR A 110 2.53 -14.71 11.39
C THR A 110 2.78 -16.02 12.16
N TYR A 111 1.82 -16.94 12.13
CA TYR A 111 1.98 -18.26 12.75
C TYR A 111 3.15 -19.05 12.17
N TYR A 112 3.38 -18.92 10.86
CA TYR A 112 4.43 -19.63 10.14
C TYR A 112 5.75 -18.86 10.11
N TYR A 113 5.69 -17.54 10.07
CA TYR A 113 6.87 -16.67 10.03
C TYR A 113 6.66 -15.41 10.86
N LYS A 114 7.29 -15.38 12.03
CA LYS A 114 7.07 -14.34 13.06
C LYS A 114 7.29 -12.91 12.56
N SER A 115 8.21 -12.71 11.62
CA SER A 115 8.47 -11.38 11.04
C SER A 115 7.26 -10.81 10.27
N MET A 116 6.28 -11.65 9.87
CA MET A 116 5.02 -11.18 9.26
C MET A 116 4.17 -10.35 10.23
N ALA A 117 4.36 -10.52 11.56
CA ALA A 117 3.71 -9.68 12.56
C ALA A 117 4.06 -8.19 12.38
N PHE A 118 5.32 -7.89 12.04
CA PHE A 118 5.75 -6.53 11.76
C PHE A 118 5.03 -5.94 10.55
N VAL A 119 4.92 -6.71 9.48
CA VAL A 119 4.19 -6.28 8.27
C VAL A 119 2.72 -6.03 8.59
N ALA A 120 2.08 -6.96 9.31
CA ALA A 120 0.69 -6.83 9.75
C ALA A 120 0.47 -5.55 10.57
N PHE A 121 1.35 -5.29 11.54
CA PHE A 121 1.27 -4.10 12.38
C PHE A 121 1.43 -2.80 11.57
N ILE A 122 2.48 -2.71 10.73
CA ILE A 122 2.74 -1.51 9.91
C ILE A 122 1.55 -1.26 8.99
N MET A 123 1.03 -2.27 8.31
CA MET A 123 -0.07 -2.12 7.37
C MET A 123 -1.39 -1.74 8.07
N ALA A 124 -1.62 -2.22 9.30
CA ALA A 124 -2.76 -1.79 10.12
C ALA A 124 -2.66 -0.30 10.51
N VAL A 125 -1.46 0.14 10.92
CA VAL A 125 -1.20 1.56 11.25
C VAL A 125 -1.40 2.44 10.02
N VAL A 126 -0.83 2.06 8.86
CA VAL A 126 -1.00 2.79 7.59
C VAL A 126 -2.48 2.88 7.21
N GLY A 127 -3.21 1.76 7.29
CA GLY A 127 -4.65 1.74 7.02
C GLY A 127 -5.43 2.71 7.91
N THR A 128 -5.07 2.80 9.19
CA THR A 128 -5.69 3.72 10.15
C THR A 128 -5.34 5.18 9.83
N MET A 129 -4.08 5.49 9.54
CA MET A 129 -3.66 6.84 9.12
C MET A 129 -4.40 7.31 7.86
N LEU A 130 -4.55 6.42 6.87
CA LEU A 130 -5.31 6.71 5.64
C LEU A 130 -6.79 6.96 5.94
N ARG A 131 -7.37 6.28 6.93
CA ARG A 131 -8.75 6.52 7.35
C ARG A 131 -8.94 7.88 7.97
N VAL A 132 -7.99 8.32 8.80
CA VAL A 132 -7.99 9.69 9.35
C VAL A 132 -7.84 10.72 8.23
N ALA A 133 -6.87 10.53 7.32
CA ALA A 133 -6.66 11.40 6.17
C ALA A 133 -7.90 11.50 5.28
N LYS A 134 -8.60 10.39 5.05
CA LYS A 134 -9.88 10.36 4.33
C LYS A 134 -10.94 11.22 5.01
N ASN A 135 -11.08 11.13 6.34
CA ASN A 135 -12.06 11.91 7.07
C ASN A 135 -11.77 13.42 6.97
N VAL A 136 -10.50 13.82 7.15
CA VAL A 136 -10.07 15.22 7.00
C VAL A 136 -10.33 15.74 5.59
N MET A 137 -9.98 14.95 4.56
CA MET A 137 -10.23 15.34 3.18
C MET A 137 -11.73 15.45 2.87
N GLN A 138 -12.56 14.57 3.40
CA GLN A 138 -14.00 14.62 3.23
C GLN A 138 -14.56 15.92 3.80
N SER A 139 -14.19 16.33 5.02
CA SER A 139 -14.61 17.60 5.62
C SER A 139 -14.15 18.80 4.78
N ALA A 140 -12.94 18.75 4.22
CA ALA A 140 -12.46 19.82 3.35
C ALA A 140 -13.26 19.93 2.03
N VAL A 141 -13.69 18.81 1.46
CA VAL A 141 -14.57 18.78 0.28
C VAL A 141 -15.95 19.35 0.60
N GLU A 142 -16.53 19.01 1.76
CA GLU A 142 -17.81 19.51 2.23
C GLU A 142 -17.78 21.04 2.41
N ILE A 143 -16.77 21.56 3.11
CA ILE A 143 -16.59 23.02 3.32
C ILE A 143 -16.46 23.76 1.98
N ARG A 144 -15.70 23.23 1.04
CA ARG A 144 -15.57 23.83 -0.29
C ARG A 144 -16.92 23.88 -1.01
N ARG A 145 -17.68 22.81 -0.95
CA ARG A 145 -19.00 22.73 -1.58
C ARG A 145 -19.98 23.74 -0.99
N GLU A 146 -19.97 23.93 0.33
CA GLU A 146 -20.80 24.96 1.00
C GLU A 146 -20.40 26.36 0.55
N ASN A 147 -19.10 26.66 0.45
CA ASN A 147 -18.62 27.96 -0.04
C ASN A 147 -19.00 28.22 -1.50
N ASP A 148 -18.94 27.20 -2.37
CA ASP A 148 -19.31 27.32 -3.78
C ASP A 148 -20.84 27.54 -3.97
N LEU A 149 -21.66 27.19 -2.97
CA LEU A 149 -23.12 27.41 -2.99
C LEU A 149 -23.55 28.79 -2.40
N THR A 150 -22.60 29.50 -1.77
CA THR A 150 -22.90 30.76 -1.07
C THR A 150 -22.63 32.02 -1.94
N ILE A 151 -22.19 31.84 -3.17
CA ILE A 151 -21.99 32.88 -4.17
C ILE A 151 -23.10 32.78 -5.21
#